data_c310c477bacb8df63047df13e514c6ee
#
_entry.id   c310c477bacb8df63047df13e514c6ee
#
_cell.length_a   1.000
_cell.length_b   1.000
_cell.length_c   1.000
_cell.angle_alpha   90.00
_cell.angle_beta   90.00
_cell.angle_gamma   90.00
#
_symmetry.space_group_name_H-M   'P 1'
#
loop_
_entity.id
_entity.type
_entity.pdbx_description
1 polymer ?
#
loop_
_entity_poly.entity_id
_entity_poly.type
_entity_poly.pdbx_seq_one_letter_code
_entity_poly.pdbx_strand_id
1 'polypeptide(L)'
;MLRPIERNNHSMETATIRTCCWRTLFALGRIFLLVSLVTELISFAQSSQAPKLVLKEQIFDFKEVYEGQVITHTFSVFNQGGDTLKIERVKTTCSCSVVSFDPALPPGGEGKITVKVDTHGSDGPERWGVTIFTNDPNWKEAVLDLRANVRSAIVVSGSAVQFTGRNDVRTTRVVEIRSGIDRPLVIQPEQFDLVGKVDYSLEETQKGKSFRVTFRNIPGPSDFYRGTLTFKTNFPEKPELTIWIFGRFKK
;
A
#
# COMPACT_ATOMS: atom_id res chain seq x y z
N MET A 1 86.28 -88.12 -6.02
CA MET A 1 85.90 -88.63 -4.68
C MET A 1 84.79 -87.78 -4.09
N LEU A 2 83.63 -88.35 -4.13
CA LEU A 2 82.63 -88.46 -3.05
C LEU A 2 82.29 -87.25 -2.18
N ARG A 3 81.08 -86.80 -2.32
CA ARG A 3 79.89 -86.72 -1.41
C ARG A 3 79.65 -85.37 -0.69
N PRO A 4 78.45 -85.24 -0.12
CA PRO A 4 77.05 -85.52 -0.51
C PRO A 4 76.09 -84.32 -0.33
N ILE A 5 74.86 -84.55 -0.70
CA ILE A 5 73.66 -83.83 -0.59
C ILE A 5 73.28 -83.48 0.88
N GLU A 6 72.79 -82.23 1.09
CA GLU A 6 71.88 -82.00 2.21
C GLU A 6 70.65 -81.19 1.74
N ARG A 7 69.49 -81.73 2.04
CA ARG A 7 68.15 -81.19 1.85
C ARG A 7 67.83 -80.27 3.01
N ASN A 8 67.40 -79.05 2.75
CA ASN A 8 66.77 -78.28 3.79
C ASN A 8 65.38 -77.84 3.40
N ASN A 9 64.49 -78.14 4.32
CA ASN A 9 63.05 -77.93 4.37
C ASN A 9 62.68 -76.40 4.31
N HIS A 10 61.92 -75.97 3.31
CA HIS A 10 61.15 -74.75 3.34
C HIS A 10 59.66 -75.09 3.21
N SER A 11 59.07 -75.41 4.34
CA SER A 11 57.61 -75.39 4.46
C SER A 11 57.26 -74.86 5.85
N MET A 12 56.99 -73.50 5.95
CA MET A 12 56.16 -72.92 7.03
C MET A 12 56.17 -71.35 7.05
N GLU A 13 56.03 -70.70 5.96
CA GLU A 13 55.82 -69.20 6.03
C GLU A 13 54.67 -68.66 5.18
N THR A 14 53.87 -69.45 4.51
CA THR A 14 52.81 -68.95 3.63
C THR A 14 51.42 -68.81 4.29
N ALA A 15 51.24 -69.21 5.54
CA ALA A 15 49.92 -69.24 6.21
C ALA A 15 49.59 -67.97 7.00
N THR A 16 50.58 -67.16 7.42
CA THR A 16 50.35 -66.05 8.33
C THR A 16 50.03 -64.70 7.60
N ILE A 17 50.43 -64.57 6.34
CA ILE A 17 50.22 -63.32 5.55
C ILE A 17 48.79 -63.29 5.00
N ARG A 18 48.14 -64.39 4.70
CA ARG A 18 46.77 -64.41 4.14
C ARG A 18 45.70 -64.02 5.14
N THR A 19 45.87 -64.27 6.42
CA THR A 19 44.86 -63.94 7.45
C THR A 19 44.92 -62.45 7.89
N CYS A 20 46.07 -61.77 7.80
CA CYS A 20 46.21 -60.41 8.17
C CYS A 20 45.57 -59.43 7.11
N CYS A 21 45.70 -59.76 5.82
CA CYS A 21 45.16 -58.95 4.72
C CYS A 21 43.64 -59.04 4.64
N TRP A 22 43.03 -60.14 5.05
CA TRP A 22 41.57 -60.27 4.99
C TRP A 22 40.86 -59.52 6.14
N ARG A 23 41.47 -59.46 7.32
CA ARG A 23 40.93 -58.73 8.47
C ARG A 23 40.96 -57.18 8.24
N THR A 24 41.98 -56.71 7.55
CA THR A 24 42.08 -55.26 7.21
C THR A 24 41.11 -54.86 6.09
N LEU A 25 40.86 -55.72 5.09
CA LEU A 25 39.85 -55.48 4.05
C LEU A 25 38.42 -55.46 4.61
N PHE A 26 38.07 -56.31 5.56
CA PHE A 26 36.78 -56.31 6.24
C PHE A 26 36.60 -55.08 7.17
N ALA A 27 37.66 -54.59 7.79
CA ALA A 27 37.62 -53.40 8.62
C ALA A 27 37.42 -52.13 7.78
N LEU A 28 38.11 -52.01 6.64
CA LEU A 28 37.93 -50.86 5.70
C LEU A 28 36.55 -50.89 5.05
N GLY A 29 36.02 -52.06 4.67
CA GLY A 29 34.66 -52.20 4.14
C GLY A 29 33.56 -51.77 5.13
N ARG A 30 33.73 -52.08 6.42
CA ARG A 30 32.80 -51.65 7.48
C ARG A 30 32.86 -50.13 7.74
N ILE A 31 34.02 -49.50 7.67
CA ILE A 31 34.18 -48.05 7.82
C ILE A 31 33.55 -47.34 6.61
N PHE A 32 33.73 -47.84 5.40
CA PHE A 32 33.15 -47.29 4.19
C PHE A 32 31.60 -47.37 4.21
N LEU A 33 31.06 -48.48 4.71
CA LEU A 33 29.60 -48.69 4.82
C LEU A 33 28.98 -47.79 5.91
N LEU A 34 29.69 -47.55 7.01
CA LEU A 34 29.26 -46.64 8.06
C LEU A 34 29.34 -45.17 7.61
N VAL A 35 30.35 -44.76 6.86
CA VAL A 35 30.48 -43.41 6.30
C VAL A 35 29.41 -43.17 5.24
N SER A 36 29.10 -44.16 4.40
CA SER A 36 28.00 -44.04 3.42
C SER A 36 26.63 -43.89 4.09
N LEU A 37 26.39 -44.64 5.19
CA LEU A 37 25.12 -44.54 5.92
C LEU A 37 24.96 -43.19 6.64
N VAL A 38 26.05 -42.60 7.13
CA VAL A 38 26.04 -41.26 7.77
C VAL A 38 25.81 -40.14 6.75
N THR A 39 26.34 -40.25 5.52
CA THR A 39 26.10 -39.27 4.47
C THR A 39 24.65 -39.27 3.97
N GLU A 40 23.97 -40.42 3.95
CA GLU A 40 22.54 -40.48 3.60
C GLU A 40 21.64 -39.88 4.69
N LEU A 41 22.02 -40.03 5.98
CA LEU A 41 21.26 -39.42 7.09
C LEU A 41 21.34 -37.91 7.16
N ILE A 42 22.41 -37.28 6.64
CA ILE A 42 22.56 -35.82 6.60
C ILE A 42 21.67 -35.20 5.50
N SER A 43 21.38 -35.94 4.43
CA SER A 43 20.52 -35.45 3.34
C SER A 43 19.03 -35.36 3.70
N PHE A 44 18.56 -36.02 4.75
CA PHE A 44 17.15 -36.00 5.16
C PHE A 44 16.79 -34.88 6.14
N ALA A 45 17.73 -34.05 6.58
CA ALA A 45 17.48 -32.97 7.55
C ALA A 45 17.18 -31.60 6.91
N GLN A 46 16.88 -31.53 5.62
CA GLN A 46 16.25 -30.38 5.05
C GLN A 46 14.76 -30.38 5.40
N SER A 47 14.44 -30.02 6.64
CA SER A 47 13.08 -29.63 6.97
C SER A 47 12.74 -28.41 6.08
N SER A 48 11.84 -28.58 5.12
CA SER A 48 11.30 -27.46 4.37
C SER A 48 10.57 -26.58 5.38
N GLN A 49 11.28 -25.58 5.90
CA GLN A 49 10.62 -24.56 6.73
C GLN A 49 9.68 -23.80 5.81
N ALA A 50 8.39 -23.81 6.13
CA ALA A 50 7.39 -23.08 5.38
C ALA A 50 7.84 -21.63 5.09
N PRO A 51 7.33 -21.00 4.03
CA PRO A 51 7.59 -19.58 3.78
C PRO A 51 7.14 -18.76 4.97
N LYS A 52 7.86 -17.68 5.30
CA LYS A 52 7.56 -16.83 6.43
C LYS A 52 7.64 -15.36 6.02
N LEU A 53 6.49 -14.71 5.97
CA LEU A 53 6.38 -13.28 5.71
C LEU A 53 6.87 -12.48 6.92
N VAL A 54 7.75 -11.51 6.66
CA VAL A 54 8.13 -10.48 7.62
C VAL A 54 8.01 -9.11 6.96
N LEU A 55 7.29 -8.23 7.61
CA LEU A 55 7.10 -6.85 7.20
C LEU A 55 7.99 -5.94 8.04
N LYS A 56 8.83 -5.13 7.41
CA LYS A 56 9.68 -4.15 8.10
C LYS A 56 8.83 -3.06 8.75
N GLU A 57 7.77 -2.67 8.07
CA GLU A 57 6.76 -1.75 8.54
C GLU A 57 5.38 -2.17 8.02
N GLN A 58 4.34 -1.91 8.80
CA GLN A 58 2.96 -2.16 8.42
C GLN A 58 2.17 -0.87 8.23
N ILE A 59 2.68 0.24 8.77
CA ILE A 59 2.02 1.54 8.74
C ILE A 59 3.05 2.57 8.29
N PHE A 60 2.72 3.29 7.22
CA PHE A 60 3.48 4.44 6.79
C PHE A 60 2.62 5.70 6.86
N ASP A 61 3.16 6.75 7.49
CA ASP A 61 2.47 8.03 7.69
C ASP A 61 3.18 9.14 6.91
N PHE A 62 2.52 9.62 5.85
CA PHE A 62 2.98 10.74 5.03
C PHE A 62 2.93 12.10 5.76
N LYS A 63 2.36 12.13 6.98
CA LYS A 63 2.12 13.36 7.75
C LYS A 63 1.13 14.27 7.04
N GLU A 64 1.52 15.50 6.74
CA GLU A 64 0.67 16.46 6.01
C GLU A 64 0.94 16.37 4.50
N VAL A 65 -0.13 16.25 3.73
CA VAL A 65 -0.13 16.31 2.27
C VAL A 65 -1.27 17.23 1.81
N TYR A 66 -1.21 17.70 0.57
CA TYR A 66 -2.29 18.53 0.03
C TYR A 66 -3.22 17.71 -0.85
N GLU A 67 -4.51 18.10 -0.84
CA GLU A 67 -5.53 17.59 -1.77
C GLU A 67 -5.00 17.68 -3.22
N GLY A 68 -5.27 16.63 -4.02
CA GLY A 68 -4.84 16.55 -5.40
C GLY A 68 -3.38 16.10 -5.61
N GLN A 69 -2.62 15.87 -4.55
CA GLN A 69 -1.30 15.26 -4.69
C GLN A 69 -1.41 13.75 -4.93
N VAL A 70 -0.50 13.27 -5.74
CA VAL A 70 -0.28 11.83 -5.89
C VAL A 70 0.91 11.43 -5.05
N ILE A 71 0.66 10.67 -4.00
CA ILE A 71 1.68 10.19 -3.07
C ILE A 71 2.00 8.71 -3.35
N THR A 72 3.24 8.31 -3.14
CA THR A 72 3.70 6.95 -3.42
C THR A 72 4.60 6.46 -2.29
N HIS A 73 4.39 5.22 -1.87
CA HIS A 73 5.25 4.55 -0.90
C HIS A 73 5.57 3.12 -1.33
N THR A 74 6.76 2.66 -0.96
CA THR A 74 7.23 1.31 -1.24
C THR A 74 7.51 0.57 0.06
N PHE A 75 6.71 -0.44 0.36
CA PHE A 75 6.93 -1.33 1.50
C PHE A 75 7.96 -2.39 1.14
N SER A 76 8.90 -2.64 2.05
CA SER A 76 9.81 -3.79 1.98
C SER A 76 9.19 -5.00 2.69
N VAL A 77 9.21 -6.13 2.01
CA VAL A 77 8.73 -7.42 2.51
C VAL A 77 9.86 -8.45 2.45
N PHE A 78 9.95 -9.33 3.43
CA PHE A 78 11.02 -10.31 3.55
C PHE A 78 10.46 -11.72 3.70
N ASN A 79 11.15 -12.68 3.12
CA ASN A 79 10.92 -14.08 3.36
C ASN A 79 11.96 -14.63 4.34
N GLN A 80 11.59 -14.80 5.59
CA GLN A 80 12.44 -15.44 6.63
C GLN A 80 12.17 -16.94 6.79
N GLY A 81 11.45 -17.55 5.86
CA GLY A 81 11.20 -18.98 5.80
C GLY A 81 12.25 -19.72 4.97
N GLY A 82 12.11 -21.03 4.92
CA GLY A 82 12.98 -21.91 4.15
C GLY A 82 12.42 -22.32 2.78
N ASP A 83 11.20 -21.92 2.44
CA ASP A 83 10.57 -22.14 1.13
C ASP A 83 10.20 -20.80 0.47
N THR A 84 9.90 -20.81 -0.82
CA THR A 84 9.54 -19.60 -1.57
C THR A 84 8.24 -18.99 -1.07
N LEU A 85 8.31 -17.74 -0.61
CA LEU A 85 7.14 -16.92 -0.29
C LEU A 85 6.54 -16.37 -1.58
N LYS A 86 5.27 -16.68 -1.81
CA LYS A 86 4.50 -16.15 -2.94
C LYS A 86 3.54 -15.07 -2.45
N ILE A 87 3.55 -13.92 -3.10
CA ILE A 87 2.51 -12.91 -2.98
C ILE A 87 1.52 -13.16 -4.11
N GLU A 88 0.40 -13.80 -3.78
CA GLU A 88 -0.57 -14.29 -4.76
C GLU A 88 -1.42 -13.15 -5.33
N ARG A 89 -1.72 -12.17 -4.48
CA ARG A 89 -2.58 -11.05 -4.81
C ARG A 89 -2.38 -9.89 -3.85
N VAL A 90 -2.54 -8.68 -4.37
CA VAL A 90 -2.60 -7.44 -3.59
C VAL A 90 -3.94 -6.75 -3.89
N LYS A 91 -4.69 -6.39 -2.86
CA LYS A 91 -5.92 -5.61 -2.94
C LYS A 91 -5.76 -4.28 -2.23
N THR A 92 -6.37 -3.24 -2.77
CA THR A 92 -6.41 -1.92 -2.15
C THR A 92 -7.85 -1.51 -1.82
N THR A 93 -8.02 -0.69 -0.81
CA THR A 93 -9.25 0.08 -0.59
C THR A 93 -9.28 1.26 -1.57
N CYS A 94 -10.44 1.93 -1.71
CA CYS A 94 -10.70 3.04 -2.65
C CYS A 94 -9.50 3.98 -2.82
N SER A 95 -9.35 4.70 -3.88
CA SER A 95 -8.32 5.71 -4.18
C SER A 95 -6.85 5.24 -4.25
N CYS A 96 -6.55 3.99 -3.83
CA CYS A 96 -5.20 3.41 -3.95
C CYS A 96 -5.07 2.55 -5.20
N SER A 97 -3.88 2.55 -5.80
CA SER A 97 -3.49 1.59 -6.84
C SER A 97 -2.19 0.91 -6.46
N VAL A 98 -2.11 -0.40 -6.67
CA VAL A 98 -0.83 -1.11 -6.65
C VAL A 98 -0.11 -0.81 -7.97
N VAL A 99 1.08 -0.23 -7.87
CA VAL A 99 1.92 0.06 -9.04
C VAL A 99 2.69 -1.18 -9.44
N SER A 100 3.30 -1.85 -8.43
CA SER A 100 4.09 -3.07 -8.64
C SER A 100 4.23 -3.85 -7.34
N PHE A 101 4.46 -5.15 -7.45
CA PHE A 101 4.91 -5.99 -6.35
C PHE A 101 5.74 -7.16 -6.89
N ASP A 102 6.64 -7.69 -6.06
CA ASP A 102 7.42 -8.88 -6.37
C ASP A 102 6.60 -10.12 -6.02
N PRO A 103 6.22 -10.96 -6.99
CA PRO A 103 5.27 -12.05 -6.77
C PRO A 103 5.86 -13.27 -6.05
N ALA A 104 7.19 -13.41 -6.01
CA ALA A 104 7.86 -14.55 -5.40
C ALA A 104 9.22 -14.16 -4.82
N LEU A 105 9.42 -14.49 -3.55
CA LEU A 105 10.65 -14.21 -2.82
C LEU A 105 11.29 -15.54 -2.41
N PRO A 106 12.53 -15.81 -2.84
CA PRO A 106 13.26 -16.99 -2.38
C PRO A 106 13.53 -16.94 -0.86
N PRO A 107 13.93 -18.02 -0.22
CA PRO A 107 14.38 -18.02 1.17
C PRO A 107 15.44 -16.96 1.44
N GLY A 108 15.21 -16.12 2.47
CA GLY A 108 16.08 -14.97 2.81
C GLY A 108 15.95 -13.80 1.87
N GLY A 109 15.08 -13.84 0.85
CA GLY A 109 14.89 -12.78 -0.14
C GLY A 109 14.11 -11.58 0.39
N GLU A 110 14.38 -10.42 -0.20
CA GLU A 110 13.64 -9.18 -0.03
C GLU A 110 12.82 -8.90 -1.30
N GLY A 111 11.61 -8.40 -1.11
CA GLY A 111 10.74 -7.90 -2.17
C GLY A 111 10.12 -6.56 -1.81
N LYS A 112 9.45 -5.96 -2.79
CA LYS A 112 8.86 -4.62 -2.68
C LYS A 112 7.41 -4.63 -3.12
N ILE A 113 6.59 -3.82 -2.43
CA ILE A 113 5.21 -3.53 -2.83
C ILE A 113 5.08 -2.02 -2.92
N THR A 114 4.92 -1.50 -4.13
CA THR A 114 4.78 -0.07 -4.38
C THR A 114 3.32 0.29 -4.55
N VAL A 115 2.85 1.23 -3.73
CA VAL A 115 1.47 1.72 -3.69
C VAL A 115 1.44 3.20 -4.00
N LYS A 116 0.48 3.60 -4.80
CA LYS A 116 0.20 4.99 -5.18
C LYS A 116 -1.19 5.36 -4.67
N VAL A 117 -1.32 6.54 -4.08
CA VAL A 117 -2.58 7.11 -3.62
C VAL A 117 -2.83 8.43 -4.32
N ASP A 118 -4.03 8.60 -4.84
CA ASP A 118 -4.53 9.87 -5.34
C ASP A 118 -5.36 10.55 -4.24
N THR A 119 -4.95 11.73 -3.82
CA THR A 119 -5.60 12.48 -2.73
C THR A 119 -6.68 13.45 -3.22
N HIS A 120 -7.08 13.41 -4.51
CA HIS A 120 -8.19 14.23 -5.00
C HIS A 120 -9.48 13.95 -4.23
N GLY A 121 -10.13 15.02 -3.75
CA GLY A 121 -11.37 14.93 -2.98
C GLY A 121 -11.22 14.44 -1.55
N SER A 122 -9.99 14.20 -1.08
CA SER A 122 -9.71 13.88 0.32
C SER A 122 -9.53 15.17 1.14
N ASP A 123 -9.94 15.13 2.42
CA ASP A 123 -9.75 16.22 3.38
C ASP A 123 -9.66 15.69 4.82
N GLY A 124 -8.72 16.21 5.59
CA GLY A 124 -8.48 15.78 6.97
C GLY A 124 -7.70 14.47 7.10
N PRO A 125 -7.85 13.75 8.24
CA PRO A 125 -7.17 12.50 8.49
C PRO A 125 -7.69 11.38 7.59
N GLU A 126 -6.81 10.82 6.77
CA GLU A 126 -7.11 9.74 5.83
C GLU A 126 -6.31 8.46 6.14
N ARG A 127 -6.89 7.33 5.79
CA ARG A 127 -6.27 6.01 5.91
C ARG A 127 -6.61 5.14 4.71
N TRP A 128 -5.58 4.55 4.09
CA TRP A 128 -5.73 3.65 2.95
C TRP A 128 -5.11 2.29 3.27
N GLY A 129 -5.90 1.24 3.15
CA GLY A 129 -5.49 -0.14 3.42
C GLY A 129 -5.04 -0.86 2.16
N VAL A 130 -3.99 -1.65 2.29
CA VAL A 130 -3.49 -2.56 1.27
C VAL A 130 -3.42 -3.96 1.86
N THR A 131 -4.21 -4.88 1.34
CA THR A 131 -4.22 -6.27 1.79
C THR A 131 -3.39 -7.13 0.83
N ILE A 132 -2.39 -7.80 1.36
CA ILE A 132 -1.56 -8.77 0.65
C ILE A 132 -1.98 -10.20 1.01
N PHE A 133 -2.07 -11.08 0.02
CA PHE A 133 -2.42 -12.49 0.18
C PHE A 133 -1.18 -13.32 -0.15
N THR A 134 -0.83 -14.25 0.73
CA THR A 134 0.40 -15.03 0.61
C THR A 134 0.17 -16.51 0.88
N ASN A 135 1.17 -17.33 0.54
CA ASN A 135 1.22 -18.75 0.87
C ASN A 135 1.85 -19.04 2.26
N ASP A 136 2.15 -18.02 3.07
CA ASP A 136 2.59 -18.22 4.45
C ASP A 136 1.43 -18.83 5.27
N PRO A 137 1.60 -20.00 5.89
CA PRO A 137 0.53 -20.64 6.65
C PRO A 137 0.04 -19.83 7.85
N ASN A 138 0.88 -18.96 8.41
CA ASN A 138 0.55 -18.11 9.58
C ASN A 138 0.06 -16.72 9.17
N TRP A 139 0.40 -16.26 7.96
CA TRP A 139 0.10 -14.93 7.45
C TRP A 139 -0.47 -15.00 6.02
N LYS A 140 -1.59 -15.74 5.87
CA LYS A 140 -2.30 -15.84 4.58
C LYS A 140 -2.78 -14.50 4.07
N GLU A 141 -3.11 -13.60 5.00
CA GLU A 141 -3.48 -12.21 4.73
C GLU A 141 -2.71 -11.30 5.67
N ALA A 142 -2.13 -10.24 5.13
CA ALA A 142 -1.50 -9.18 5.90
C ALA A 142 -1.97 -7.81 5.39
N VAL A 143 -2.11 -6.85 6.29
CA VAL A 143 -2.59 -5.50 5.96
C VAL A 143 -1.46 -4.50 6.16
N LEU A 144 -1.28 -3.66 5.14
CA LEU A 144 -0.42 -2.48 5.17
C LEU A 144 -1.31 -1.24 5.17
N ASP A 145 -0.98 -0.26 5.99
CA ASP A 145 -1.71 0.99 6.11
C ASP A 145 -0.87 2.18 5.63
N LEU A 146 -1.46 3.01 4.80
CA LEU A 146 -0.97 4.33 4.48
C LEU A 146 -1.84 5.36 5.19
N ARG A 147 -1.23 6.37 5.79
CA ARG A 147 -1.92 7.44 6.52
C ARG A 147 -1.42 8.79 6.07
N ALA A 148 -2.30 9.78 6.08
CA ALA A 148 -1.95 11.18 5.91
C ALA A 148 -3.00 12.08 6.57
N ASN A 149 -2.62 13.31 6.86
CA ASN A 149 -3.56 14.40 7.10
C ASN A 149 -3.62 15.26 5.84
N VAL A 150 -4.68 15.08 5.05
CA VAL A 150 -4.84 15.79 3.77
C VAL A 150 -5.37 17.20 4.07
N ARG A 151 -4.67 18.21 3.58
CA ARG A 151 -5.11 19.60 3.67
C ARG A 151 -5.78 20.01 2.37
N SER A 152 -7.03 20.42 2.44
CA SER A 152 -7.72 21.00 1.30
C SER A 152 -7.02 22.24 0.79
N ALA A 153 -6.74 22.27 -0.51
CA ALA A 153 -6.15 23.43 -1.16
C ALA A 153 -7.08 24.66 -1.11
N ILE A 154 -8.40 24.42 -1.16
CA ILE A 154 -9.44 25.43 -1.02
C ILE A 154 -10.43 25.01 0.07
N VAL A 155 -10.52 25.80 1.12
CA VAL A 155 -11.46 25.57 2.22
C VAL A 155 -12.72 26.39 1.99
N VAL A 156 -13.87 25.74 2.08
CA VAL A 156 -15.19 26.34 1.90
C VAL A 156 -16.00 26.16 3.19
N SER A 157 -16.62 27.21 3.69
CA SER A 157 -17.44 27.13 4.92
C SER A 157 -18.69 26.25 4.78
N GLY A 158 -19.07 25.92 3.54
CA GLY A 158 -20.14 24.99 3.19
C GLY A 158 -20.27 24.89 1.67
N SER A 159 -20.35 23.66 1.17
CA SER A 159 -20.54 23.36 -0.26
C SER A 159 -21.99 23.49 -0.72
N ALA A 160 -22.91 23.76 0.20
CA ALA A 160 -24.34 23.92 -0.09
C ALA A 160 -24.97 25.07 0.68
N VAL A 161 -25.88 25.78 0.00
CA VAL A 161 -26.69 26.85 0.53
C VAL A 161 -28.15 26.43 0.50
N GLN A 162 -28.86 26.59 1.61
CA GLN A 162 -30.26 26.23 1.71
C GLN A 162 -31.11 27.42 2.10
N PHE A 163 -32.12 27.74 1.29
CA PHE A 163 -33.18 28.68 1.58
C PHE A 163 -34.45 27.97 1.98
N THR A 164 -34.98 28.33 3.12
CA THR A 164 -36.23 27.76 3.68
C THR A 164 -37.09 28.87 4.27
N GLY A 165 -38.38 28.61 4.45
CA GLY A 165 -39.29 29.59 5.05
C GLY A 165 -40.43 29.96 4.10
N ARG A 166 -40.84 31.21 4.12
CA ARG A 166 -41.89 31.73 3.22
C ARG A 166 -41.25 32.22 1.91
N ASN A 167 -41.93 32.01 0.79
CA ASN A 167 -41.45 32.40 -0.54
C ASN A 167 -41.50 33.92 -0.84
N ASP A 168 -42.23 34.69 -0.03
CA ASP A 168 -42.34 36.15 -0.11
C ASP A 168 -41.27 36.88 0.71
N VAL A 169 -40.44 36.20 1.47
CA VAL A 169 -39.42 36.76 2.33
C VAL A 169 -38.04 36.62 1.71
N ARG A 170 -37.32 37.75 1.59
CA ARG A 170 -35.90 37.72 1.17
C ARG A 170 -35.02 37.27 2.32
N THR A 171 -34.24 36.22 2.08
CA THR A 171 -33.25 35.72 3.03
C THR A 171 -31.86 35.75 2.41
N THR A 172 -30.84 35.82 3.26
CA THR A 172 -29.43 35.87 2.85
C THR A 172 -28.68 34.65 3.41
N ARG A 173 -27.78 34.12 2.63
CA ARG A 173 -26.82 33.07 3.03
C ARG A 173 -25.44 33.50 2.57
N VAL A 174 -24.44 33.14 3.35
CA VAL A 174 -23.05 33.49 3.09
C VAL A 174 -22.22 32.21 3.04
N VAL A 175 -21.34 32.11 2.07
CA VAL A 175 -20.31 31.10 1.97
C VAL A 175 -18.96 31.79 1.93
N GLU A 176 -18.07 31.38 2.80
CA GLU A 176 -16.69 31.84 2.82
C GLU A 176 -15.81 30.82 2.11
N ILE A 177 -14.95 31.30 1.22
CA ILE A 177 -13.99 30.51 0.45
C ILE A 177 -12.61 31.07 0.79
N ARG A 178 -11.66 30.21 1.15
CA ARG A 178 -10.30 30.63 1.48
C ARG A 178 -9.26 29.69 0.92
N SER A 179 -8.07 30.21 0.63
CA SER A 179 -6.91 29.37 0.38
C SER A 179 -6.58 28.55 1.63
N GLY A 180 -6.47 27.24 1.50
CA GLY A 180 -6.03 26.32 2.55
C GLY A 180 -4.51 26.15 2.61
N ILE A 181 -3.79 26.69 1.62
CA ILE A 181 -2.34 26.58 1.45
C ILE A 181 -1.73 27.99 1.31
N ASP A 182 -0.42 28.12 1.48
CA ASP A 182 0.28 29.39 1.34
C ASP A 182 0.58 29.72 -0.14
N ARG A 183 -0.52 29.87 -0.90
CA ARG A 183 -0.52 30.27 -2.31
C ARG A 183 -1.73 31.16 -2.58
N PRO A 184 -1.58 32.26 -3.34
CA PRO A 184 -2.70 33.13 -3.69
C PRO A 184 -3.76 32.36 -4.47
N LEU A 185 -5.01 32.43 -3.98
CA LEU A 185 -6.20 31.90 -4.63
C LEU A 185 -6.81 32.96 -5.54
N VAL A 186 -7.19 32.58 -6.75
CA VAL A 186 -8.02 33.36 -7.66
C VAL A 186 -9.24 32.52 -8.01
N ILE A 187 -10.42 33.09 -7.87
CA ILE A 187 -11.68 32.46 -8.28
C ILE A 187 -12.43 33.36 -9.25
N GLN A 188 -13.03 32.76 -10.27
CA GLN A 188 -13.82 33.45 -11.28
C GLN A 188 -15.16 32.72 -11.46
N PRO A 189 -16.32 33.39 -11.34
CA PRO A 189 -17.61 32.77 -11.66
C PRO A 189 -17.61 32.27 -13.11
N GLU A 190 -18.08 31.03 -13.32
CA GLU A 190 -18.17 30.41 -14.64
C GLU A 190 -19.61 30.12 -15.04
N GLN A 191 -20.38 29.47 -14.15
CA GLN A 191 -21.77 29.11 -14.44
C GLN A 191 -22.67 29.40 -13.24
N PHE A 192 -23.87 29.90 -13.50
CA PHE A 192 -24.90 30.13 -12.50
C PHE A 192 -26.29 29.72 -13.04
N ASP A 193 -26.94 28.76 -12.42
CA ASP A 193 -28.18 28.13 -12.93
C ASP A 193 -29.46 28.80 -12.45
N LEU A 194 -29.42 29.70 -11.46
CA LEU A 194 -30.59 30.23 -10.76
C LEU A 194 -30.87 31.73 -11.01
N VAL A 195 -30.56 32.20 -12.22
CA VAL A 195 -30.89 33.56 -12.63
C VAL A 195 -32.38 33.81 -12.44
N GLY A 196 -32.74 34.92 -11.81
CA GLY A 196 -34.12 35.30 -11.51
C GLY A 196 -34.76 34.61 -10.30
N LYS A 197 -34.04 33.68 -9.64
CA LYS A 197 -34.47 33.03 -8.40
C LYS A 197 -33.56 33.32 -7.21
N VAL A 198 -32.28 33.51 -7.48
CA VAL A 198 -31.26 33.86 -6.51
C VAL A 198 -30.34 34.90 -7.12
N ASP A 199 -30.02 35.92 -6.36
CA ASP A 199 -28.90 36.84 -6.63
C ASP A 199 -27.69 36.41 -5.85
N TYR A 200 -26.49 36.65 -6.41
CA TYR A 200 -25.26 36.49 -5.64
C TYR A 200 -24.33 37.69 -5.83
N SER A 201 -23.46 37.90 -4.85
CA SER A 201 -22.32 38.80 -4.94
C SER A 201 -21.05 38.11 -4.45
N LEU A 202 -19.94 38.35 -5.16
CA LEU A 202 -18.62 37.89 -4.80
C LEU A 202 -17.77 39.05 -4.34
N GLU A 203 -17.17 38.95 -3.17
CA GLU A 203 -16.29 39.94 -2.58
C GLU A 203 -14.96 39.29 -2.19
N GLU A 204 -13.83 39.84 -2.60
CA GLU A 204 -12.52 39.45 -2.10
C GLU A 204 -12.30 40.17 -0.75
N THR A 205 -12.43 39.44 0.36
CA THR A 205 -12.32 40.01 1.72
C THR A 205 -10.88 40.13 2.19
N GLN A 206 -10.00 39.29 1.64
CA GLN A 206 -8.56 39.35 1.85
C GLN A 206 -7.85 38.99 0.55
N LYS A 207 -7.01 39.87 0.05
CA LYS A 207 -6.35 39.76 -1.26
C LYS A 207 -5.63 38.44 -1.42
N GLY A 208 -6.02 37.64 -2.42
CA GLY A 208 -5.47 36.33 -2.74
C GLY A 208 -5.69 35.26 -1.67
N LYS A 209 -6.47 35.52 -0.61
CA LYS A 209 -6.63 34.57 0.51
C LYS A 209 -8.06 34.18 0.81
N SER A 210 -8.98 35.14 0.81
CA SER A 210 -10.34 34.88 1.26
C SER A 210 -11.37 35.64 0.42
N PHE A 211 -12.46 34.95 0.13
CA PHE A 211 -13.58 35.43 -0.63
C PHE A 211 -14.88 35.18 0.12
N ARG A 212 -15.84 36.09 -0.03
CA ARG A 212 -17.20 35.93 0.50
C ARG A 212 -18.18 35.90 -0.65
N VAL A 213 -18.97 34.84 -0.73
CA VAL A 213 -20.11 34.73 -1.64
C VAL A 213 -21.39 34.94 -0.84
N THR A 214 -22.11 35.99 -1.14
CA THR A 214 -23.39 36.28 -0.51
C THR A 214 -24.52 35.94 -1.47
N PHE A 215 -25.37 35.01 -1.10
CA PHE A 215 -26.55 34.61 -1.85
C PHE A 215 -27.79 35.20 -1.23
N ARG A 216 -28.72 35.67 -2.08
CA ARG A 216 -30.02 36.23 -1.66
C ARG A 216 -31.11 35.61 -2.53
N ASN A 217 -32.12 34.98 -1.92
CA ASN A 217 -33.26 34.51 -2.70
C ASN A 217 -34.07 35.72 -3.20
N ILE A 218 -34.63 35.60 -4.39
CA ILE A 218 -35.59 36.54 -4.93
C ILE A 218 -36.98 36.08 -4.58
N PRO A 219 -37.79 36.83 -3.78
CA PRO A 219 -39.15 36.46 -3.47
C PRO A 219 -39.97 36.21 -4.73
N GLY A 220 -40.79 35.15 -4.72
CA GLY A 220 -41.59 34.78 -5.89
C GLY A 220 -42.37 33.48 -5.70
N PRO A 221 -43.18 33.10 -6.70
CA PRO A 221 -44.11 31.99 -6.58
C PRO A 221 -43.45 30.58 -6.54
N SER A 222 -42.13 30.49 -6.65
CA SER A 222 -41.45 29.18 -6.67
C SER A 222 -41.38 28.53 -5.29
N ASP A 223 -42.00 27.34 -5.13
CA ASP A 223 -41.97 26.58 -3.89
C ASP A 223 -40.70 25.75 -3.75
N PHE A 224 -40.02 25.46 -4.89
CA PHE A 224 -38.81 24.67 -4.94
C PHE A 224 -37.89 25.11 -6.10
N TYR A 225 -36.59 25.19 -5.83
CA TYR A 225 -35.56 25.24 -6.87
C TYR A 225 -34.27 24.55 -6.40
N ARG A 226 -33.47 24.13 -7.38
CA ARG A 226 -32.14 23.55 -7.20
C ARG A 226 -31.26 24.06 -8.34
N GLY A 227 -30.05 24.43 -8.02
CA GLY A 227 -29.04 24.81 -9.01
C GLY A 227 -27.66 24.93 -8.37
N THR A 228 -26.73 25.48 -9.14
CA THR A 228 -25.33 25.62 -8.75
C THR A 228 -24.78 27.00 -9.11
N LEU A 229 -23.75 27.40 -8.37
CA LEU A 229 -22.80 28.42 -8.79
C LEU A 229 -21.43 27.74 -8.85
N THR A 230 -20.81 27.72 -10.03
CA THR A 230 -19.50 27.13 -10.27
C THR A 230 -18.48 28.22 -10.52
N PHE A 231 -17.32 28.10 -9.93
CA PHE A 231 -16.15 28.94 -10.10
C PHE A 231 -15.02 28.18 -10.74
N LYS A 232 -14.28 28.79 -11.64
CA LYS A 232 -12.91 28.41 -11.99
C LYS A 232 -11.94 28.88 -10.94
N THR A 233 -10.92 28.07 -10.66
CA THR A 233 -9.84 28.41 -9.75
C THR A 233 -8.49 28.32 -10.45
N ASN A 234 -7.47 28.96 -9.88
CA ASN A 234 -6.09 28.85 -10.34
C ASN A 234 -5.33 27.68 -9.68
N PHE A 235 -6.01 26.85 -8.89
CA PHE A 235 -5.39 25.71 -8.23
C PHE A 235 -5.61 24.43 -9.06
N PRO A 236 -4.55 23.81 -9.62
CA PRO A 236 -4.69 22.60 -10.42
C PRO A 236 -5.23 21.42 -9.60
N GLU A 237 -5.07 21.44 -8.28
CA GLU A 237 -5.61 20.45 -7.35
C GLU A 237 -7.15 20.52 -7.25
N LYS A 238 -7.72 21.71 -7.50
CA LYS A 238 -9.16 21.96 -7.47
C LYS A 238 -9.52 23.02 -8.50
N PRO A 239 -9.47 22.69 -9.81
CA PRO A 239 -9.67 23.65 -10.90
C PRO A 239 -11.08 24.23 -10.93
N GLU A 240 -12.04 23.52 -10.37
CA GLU A 240 -13.43 23.92 -10.24
C GLU A 240 -13.90 23.86 -8.79
N LEU A 241 -14.74 24.82 -8.42
CA LEU A 241 -15.42 24.88 -7.14
C LEU A 241 -16.90 25.10 -7.35
N THR A 242 -17.73 24.14 -6.94
CA THR A 242 -19.18 24.21 -7.09
C THR A 242 -19.86 24.40 -5.74
N ILE A 243 -20.76 25.40 -5.66
CA ILE A 243 -21.65 25.63 -4.52
C ILE A 243 -23.07 25.23 -4.96
N TRP A 244 -23.65 24.26 -4.26
CA TRP A 244 -25.03 23.85 -4.48
C TRP A 244 -26.01 24.80 -3.80
N ILE A 245 -27.13 25.10 -4.45
CA ILE A 245 -28.14 26.04 -3.95
C ILE A 245 -29.50 25.35 -4.02
N PHE A 246 -30.16 25.30 -2.89
CA PHE A 246 -31.48 24.71 -2.74
C PHE A 246 -32.46 25.72 -2.15
N GLY A 247 -33.63 25.85 -2.74
CA GLY A 247 -34.77 26.57 -2.17
C GLY A 247 -35.92 25.61 -1.89
N ARG A 248 -36.45 25.64 -0.68
CA ARG A 248 -37.68 24.92 -0.29
C ARG A 248 -38.54 25.80 0.59
N PHE A 249 -39.64 26.27 0.04
CA PHE A 249 -40.51 27.27 0.70
C PHE A 249 -41.89 26.67 0.99
N LYS A 250 -42.48 27.21 2.05
CA LYS A 250 -43.89 26.93 2.39
C LYS A 250 -44.70 28.10 1.83
N LYS A 251 -45.87 27.78 1.32
CA LYS A 251 -46.90 28.78 0.95
C LYS A 251 -47.40 29.49 2.17
#